data_e17e15ca6382d17c1cc0038e99d5e1aa
#
_entry.id   e17e15ca6382d17c1cc0038e99d5e1aa
#
_cell.length_a   1.000
_cell.length_b   1.000
_cell.length_c   1.000
_cell.angle_alpha   90.00
_cell.angle_beta   90.00
_cell.angle_gamma   90.00
#
_symmetry.space_group_name_H-M   'P 1'
#
loop_
_entity.id
_entity.type
_entity.pdbx_description
1 polymer ?
#
loop_
_entity_poly.entity_id
_entity_poly.type
_entity_poly.pdbx_seq_one_letter_code
_entity_poly.pdbx_strand_id
1 'polypeptide(L)'
;MPSKLSVFEQEASRIIWEWSRRKRAHQDSAESPNAWFKREAYAFLRPFVLARDERTLERIVRRDQRPNALVEEAIKNPFKLGLLAMCVDESISRSDRSVFGNQMLYAHLHDVPPEFLNGFITASGKPSIIASKLKAGAIEPGFEARVRRFRAKRPR
;
A
#
# COMPACT_ATOMS: atom_id res chain seq x y z
N MET A 1 -11.84 -3.90 25.60
CA MET A 1 -10.78 -3.52 24.65
C MET A 1 -11.11 -4.03 23.27
N PRO A 2 -11.13 -3.18 22.25
CA PRO A 2 -11.33 -3.66 20.89
C PRO A 2 -10.17 -4.57 20.47
N SER A 3 -10.46 -5.61 19.71
CA SER A 3 -9.44 -6.49 19.16
C SER A 3 -8.63 -5.74 18.08
N LYS A 4 -7.41 -6.22 17.76
CA LYS A 4 -6.60 -5.72 16.66
C LYS A 4 -7.39 -5.70 15.34
N LEU A 5 -8.21 -6.73 15.13
CA LEU A 5 -9.05 -6.89 13.97
C LEU A 5 -10.09 -5.78 13.87
N SER A 6 -10.76 -5.48 15.00
CA SER A 6 -11.78 -4.43 15.07
C SER A 6 -11.19 -3.05 14.80
N VAL A 7 -10.01 -2.77 15.35
CA VAL A 7 -9.29 -1.50 15.12
C VAL A 7 -8.90 -1.38 13.64
N PHE A 8 -8.41 -2.46 13.04
CA PHE A 8 -8.07 -2.48 11.63
C PHE A 8 -9.30 -2.17 10.76
N GLU A 9 -10.39 -2.85 11.02
CA GLU A 9 -11.64 -2.68 10.25
C GLU A 9 -12.18 -1.25 10.35
N GLN A 10 -12.15 -0.66 11.53
CA GLN A 10 -12.63 0.71 11.74
C GLN A 10 -11.80 1.71 10.94
N GLU A 11 -10.47 1.59 11.01
CA GLU A 11 -9.57 2.51 10.30
C GLU A 11 -9.64 2.32 8.79
N ALA A 12 -9.68 1.06 8.34
CA ALA A 12 -9.85 0.76 6.92
C ALA A 12 -11.15 1.34 6.39
N SER A 13 -12.25 1.18 7.12
CA SER A 13 -13.56 1.72 6.74
C SER A 13 -13.54 3.24 6.67
N ARG A 14 -12.87 3.89 7.62
CA ARG A 14 -12.73 5.35 7.65
C ARG A 14 -12.02 5.84 6.37
N ILE A 15 -10.93 5.19 6.00
CA ILE A 15 -10.15 5.57 4.82
C ILE A 15 -10.98 5.36 3.54
N ILE A 16 -11.63 4.21 3.41
CA ILE A 16 -12.46 3.90 2.24
C ILE A 16 -13.63 4.87 2.12
N TRP A 17 -14.31 5.18 3.24
CA TRP A 17 -15.43 6.11 3.25
C TRP A 17 -15.00 7.52 2.79
N GLU A 18 -13.89 8.03 3.35
CA GLU A 18 -13.36 9.35 3.00
C GLU A 18 -12.91 9.40 1.54
N TRP A 19 -12.27 8.33 1.05
CA TRP A 19 -11.87 8.23 -0.35
C TRP A 19 -13.11 8.32 -1.27
N SER A 20 -14.16 7.57 -0.95
CA SER A 20 -15.42 7.62 -1.71
C SER A 20 -16.03 9.01 -1.69
N ARG A 21 -16.02 9.67 -0.54
CA ARG A 21 -16.53 11.04 -0.37
C ARG A 21 -15.74 12.02 -1.27
N ARG A 22 -14.43 11.92 -1.27
CA ARG A 22 -13.55 12.80 -2.07
C ARG A 22 -13.77 12.59 -3.57
N LYS A 23 -13.97 11.36 -4.00
CA LYS A 23 -14.25 11.07 -5.42
C LYS A 23 -15.56 11.68 -5.88
N ARG A 24 -16.57 11.73 -5.01
CA ARG A 24 -17.89 12.30 -5.35
C ARG A 24 -17.92 13.83 -5.27
N ALA A 25 -17.07 14.42 -4.46
CA ALA A 25 -17.13 15.86 -4.18
C ALA A 25 -16.66 16.73 -5.35
N HIS A 26 -15.86 16.20 -6.27
CA HIS A 26 -15.30 16.92 -7.42
C HIS A 26 -14.63 18.25 -7.03
N GLN A 27 -14.02 18.31 -5.85
CA GLN A 27 -13.35 19.52 -5.38
C GLN A 27 -11.98 19.66 -6.02
N ASP A 28 -11.64 20.89 -6.44
CA ASP A 28 -10.29 21.25 -6.85
C ASP A 28 -9.42 21.27 -5.60
N SER A 29 -8.75 20.16 -5.33
CA SER A 29 -7.74 20.12 -4.29
C SER A 29 -6.38 19.82 -4.93
N ALA A 30 -5.33 20.29 -4.28
CA ALA A 30 -3.95 20.06 -4.75
C ALA A 30 -3.63 18.55 -4.79
N GLU A 31 -4.35 17.74 -4.02
CA GLU A 31 -4.17 16.30 -3.96
C GLU A 31 -5.43 15.60 -4.50
N SER A 32 -5.25 14.79 -5.57
CA SER A 32 -6.38 14.04 -6.13
C SER A 32 -6.91 13.01 -5.13
N PRO A 33 -8.18 12.55 -5.28
CA PRO A 33 -8.71 11.50 -4.41
C PRO A 33 -7.84 10.25 -4.36
N ASN A 34 -7.31 9.80 -5.50
CA ASN A 34 -6.45 8.61 -5.54
C ASN A 34 -5.09 8.86 -4.86
N ALA A 35 -4.51 10.04 -5.02
CA ALA A 35 -3.26 10.41 -4.35
C ALA A 35 -3.46 10.44 -2.84
N TRP A 36 -4.56 11.01 -2.38
CA TRP A 36 -4.94 11.00 -0.97
C TRP A 36 -5.08 9.58 -0.43
N PHE A 37 -5.81 8.74 -1.15
CA PHE A 37 -6.04 7.36 -0.75
C PHE A 37 -4.72 6.58 -0.64
N LYS A 38 -3.86 6.69 -1.65
CA LYS A 38 -2.56 6.00 -1.64
C LYS A 38 -1.72 6.41 -0.44
N ARG A 39 -1.66 7.70 -0.15
CA ARG A 39 -0.89 8.21 0.98
C ARG A 39 -1.43 7.69 2.32
N GLU A 40 -2.76 7.75 2.50
CA GLU A 40 -3.40 7.29 3.74
C GLU A 40 -3.29 5.78 3.92
N ALA A 41 -3.53 5.03 2.86
CA ALA A 41 -3.42 3.56 2.90
C ALA A 41 -1.97 3.14 3.16
N TYR A 42 -1.01 3.80 2.54
CA TYR A 42 0.41 3.52 2.76
C TYR A 42 0.80 3.79 4.23
N ALA A 43 0.37 4.92 4.78
CA ALA A 43 0.61 5.26 6.18
C ALA A 43 -0.01 4.22 7.13
N PHE A 44 -1.19 3.72 6.80
CA PHE A 44 -1.90 2.73 7.59
C PHE A 44 -1.25 1.35 7.52
N LEU A 45 -0.84 0.93 6.32
CA LEU A 45 -0.31 -0.43 6.09
C LEU A 45 1.18 -0.56 6.42
N ARG A 46 1.95 0.51 6.25
CA ARG A 46 3.39 0.46 6.43
C ARG A 46 3.84 -0.10 7.79
N PRO A 47 3.20 0.26 8.93
CA PRO A 47 3.58 -0.33 10.22
C PRO A 47 3.49 -1.84 10.27
N PHE A 48 2.50 -2.45 9.61
CA PHE A 48 2.37 -3.91 9.53
C PHE A 48 3.56 -4.52 8.77
N VAL A 49 3.97 -3.89 7.68
CA VAL A 49 5.09 -4.37 6.86
C VAL A 49 6.41 -4.20 7.61
N LEU A 50 6.61 -3.05 8.28
CA LEU A 50 7.81 -2.80 9.10
C LEU A 50 7.92 -3.80 10.25
N ALA A 51 6.81 -4.15 10.88
CA ALA A 51 6.75 -5.11 11.97
C ALA A 51 6.77 -6.57 11.48
N ARG A 52 6.79 -6.79 10.17
CA ARG A 52 6.71 -8.12 9.55
C ARG A 52 5.46 -8.88 10.00
N ASP A 53 4.34 -8.17 10.08
CA ASP A 53 3.07 -8.71 10.56
C ASP A 53 2.07 -8.90 9.40
N GLU A 54 2.55 -9.39 8.27
CA GLU A 54 1.72 -9.72 7.10
C GLU A 54 0.72 -10.83 7.42
N ARG A 55 0.99 -11.64 8.42
CA ARG A 55 0.07 -12.69 8.88
C ARG A 55 -1.27 -12.13 9.33
N THR A 56 -1.27 -10.97 10.00
CA THR A 56 -2.50 -10.31 10.41
C THR A 56 -3.33 -9.93 9.18
N LEU A 57 -2.68 -9.37 8.17
CA LEU A 57 -3.34 -8.98 6.91
C LEU A 57 -3.92 -10.21 6.18
N GLU A 58 -3.13 -11.27 6.07
CA GLU A 58 -3.57 -12.51 5.44
C GLU A 58 -4.77 -13.13 6.18
N ARG A 59 -4.73 -13.13 7.50
CA ARG A 59 -5.82 -13.65 8.33
C ARG A 59 -7.13 -12.91 8.08
N ILE A 60 -7.06 -11.58 7.96
CA ILE A 60 -8.24 -10.75 7.65
C ILE A 60 -8.81 -11.14 6.29
N VAL A 61 -7.95 -11.25 5.26
CA VAL A 61 -8.37 -11.59 3.91
C VAL A 61 -9.02 -12.97 3.85
N ARG A 62 -8.43 -13.95 4.51
CA ARG A 62 -8.96 -15.32 4.53
C ARG A 62 -10.27 -15.43 5.29
N ARG A 63 -10.43 -14.67 6.36
CA ARG A 63 -11.70 -14.60 7.10
C ARG A 63 -12.83 -14.09 6.21
N ASP A 64 -12.53 -13.17 5.30
CA ASP A 64 -13.52 -12.59 4.40
C ASP A 64 -13.83 -13.51 3.21
N GLN A 65 -13.31 -14.74 3.21
CA GLN A 65 -13.58 -15.77 2.20
C GLN A 65 -13.29 -15.34 0.76
N ARG A 66 -12.21 -14.57 0.58
CA ARG A 66 -11.77 -14.16 -0.75
C ARG A 66 -11.27 -15.39 -1.54
N PRO A 67 -11.39 -15.37 -2.89
CA PRO A 67 -10.87 -16.47 -3.71
C PRO A 67 -9.39 -16.75 -3.46
N ASN A 68 -9.02 -18.03 -3.32
CA ASN A 68 -7.64 -18.41 -3.02
C ASN A 68 -6.63 -17.89 -4.05
N ALA A 69 -6.98 -17.90 -5.34
CA ALA A 69 -6.11 -17.38 -6.39
C ALA A 69 -5.78 -15.90 -6.18
N LEU A 70 -6.75 -15.12 -5.72
CA LEU A 70 -6.59 -13.70 -5.43
C LEU A 70 -5.65 -13.49 -4.25
N VAL A 71 -5.80 -14.29 -3.20
CA VAL A 71 -4.96 -14.23 -2.00
C VAL A 71 -3.52 -14.64 -2.35
N GLU A 72 -3.35 -15.72 -3.09
CA GLU A 72 -2.02 -16.22 -3.49
C GLU A 72 -1.26 -15.17 -4.31
N GLU A 73 -1.94 -14.47 -5.20
CA GLU A 73 -1.33 -13.38 -5.96
C GLU A 73 -0.93 -12.21 -5.04
N ALA A 74 -1.81 -11.86 -4.11
CA ALA A 74 -1.59 -10.71 -3.21
C ALA A 74 -0.47 -10.95 -2.19
N ILE A 75 -0.27 -12.18 -1.74
CA ILE A 75 0.76 -12.53 -0.74
C ILE A 75 2.16 -12.13 -1.20
N LYS A 76 2.42 -12.09 -2.50
CA LYS A 76 3.73 -11.73 -3.05
C LYS A 76 4.11 -10.28 -2.81
N ASN A 77 3.15 -9.43 -2.46
CA ASN A 77 3.37 -8.01 -2.20
C ASN A 77 2.55 -7.63 -0.97
N PRO A 78 3.20 -7.28 0.16
CA PRO A 78 2.46 -7.01 1.41
C PRO A 78 1.51 -5.83 1.31
N PHE A 79 1.77 -4.85 0.42
CA PHE A 79 0.85 -3.73 0.22
C PHE A 79 -0.37 -4.14 -0.61
N LYS A 80 -0.21 -5.03 -1.58
CA LYS A 80 -1.36 -5.61 -2.30
C LYS A 80 -2.24 -6.41 -1.33
N LEU A 81 -1.60 -7.18 -0.46
CA LEU A 81 -2.30 -7.95 0.56
C LEU A 81 -3.05 -7.00 1.52
N GLY A 82 -2.38 -5.93 1.96
CA GLY A 82 -3.00 -4.93 2.81
C GLY A 82 -4.18 -4.23 2.15
N LEU A 83 -4.06 -3.85 0.89
CA LEU A 83 -5.16 -3.25 0.14
C LEU A 83 -6.33 -4.23 -0.01
N LEU A 84 -6.05 -5.49 -0.23
CA LEU A 84 -7.08 -6.52 -0.29
C LEU A 84 -7.80 -6.66 1.05
N ALA A 85 -7.07 -6.58 2.16
CA ALA A 85 -7.63 -6.63 3.51
C ALA A 85 -8.51 -5.41 3.82
N MET A 86 -8.12 -4.22 3.33
CA MET A 86 -8.88 -2.97 3.55
C MET A 86 -10.16 -2.91 2.73
N CYS A 87 -10.15 -3.42 1.51
CA CYS A 87 -11.18 -3.19 0.50
C CYS A 87 -12.07 -4.41 0.32
N VAL A 88 -12.85 -4.74 1.36
CA VAL A 88 -13.68 -5.94 1.44
C VAL A 88 -14.76 -5.95 0.36
N ASP A 89 -15.31 -4.78 0.03
CA ASP A 89 -16.45 -4.61 -0.88
C ASP A 89 -16.05 -4.25 -2.32
N GLU A 90 -14.82 -4.59 -2.71
CA GLU A 90 -14.30 -4.31 -4.05
C GLU A 90 -14.30 -2.81 -4.38
N SER A 91 -14.05 -1.96 -3.38
CA SER A 91 -13.92 -0.51 -3.57
C SER A 91 -12.76 -0.13 -4.49
N ILE A 92 -11.84 -1.04 -4.70
CA ILE A 92 -10.69 -0.86 -5.57
C ILE A 92 -10.65 -1.98 -6.61
N SER A 93 -10.39 -1.63 -7.86
CA SER A 93 -10.28 -2.64 -8.93
C SER A 93 -9.00 -3.46 -8.75
N ARG A 94 -8.98 -4.66 -9.33
CA ARG A 94 -7.79 -5.52 -9.31
C ARG A 94 -6.60 -4.83 -9.95
N SER A 95 -6.83 -4.10 -11.04
CA SER A 95 -5.79 -3.32 -11.73
C SER A 95 -5.22 -2.22 -10.84
N ASP A 96 -6.08 -1.42 -10.22
CA ASP A 96 -5.65 -0.33 -9.32
C ASP A 96 -4.93 -0.87 -8.09
N ARG A 97 -5.41 -1.98 -7.53
CA ARG A 97 -4.74 -2.64 -6.40
C ARG A 97 -3.32 -3.03 -6.77
N SER A 98 -3.13 -3.58 -7.97
CA SER A 98 -1.81 -3.96 -8.46
C SER A 98 -0.90 -2.74 -8.63
N VAL A 99 -1.40 -1.68 -9.26
CA VAL A 99 -0.64 -0.43 -9.47
C VAL A 99 -0.28 0.20 -8.12
N PHE A 100 -1.27 0.41 -7.26
CA PHE A 100 -1.06 1.07 -5.97
C PHE A 100 -0.14 0.25 -5.07
N GLY A 101 -0.32 -1.06 -5.04
CA GLY A 101 0.53 -1.95 -4.25
C GLY A 101 1.99 -1.92 -4.69
N ASN A 102 2.24 -1.90 -5.99
CA ASN A 102 3.59 -1.78 -6.53
C ASN A 102 4.23 -0.45 -6.17
N GLN A 103 3.47 0.64 -6.29
CA GLN A 103 3.96 1.98 -5.93
C GLN A 103 4.33 2.06 -4.46
N MET A 104 3.46 1.54 -3.60
CA MET A 104 3.71 1.53 -2.15
C MET A 104 4.92 0.66 -1.78
N LEU A 105 5.04 -0.52 -2.39
CA LEU A 105 6.17 -1.40 -2.12
C LEU A 105 7.48 -0.75 -2.55
N TYR A 106 7.51 -0.14 -3.73
CA TYR A 106 8.70 0.54 -4.24
C TYR A 106 9.13 1.67 -3.31
N ALA A 107 8.18 2.49 -2.86
CA ALA A 107 8.44 3.56 -1.89
C ALA A 107 8.93 3.00 -0.55
N HIS A 108 8.31 1.93 -0.08
CA HIS A 108 8.70 1.29 1.18
C HIS A 108 10.14 0.76 1.13
N LEU A 109 10.52 0.13 0.01
CA LEU A 109 11.88 -0.39 -0.17
C LEU A 109 12.93 0.72 -0.23
N HIS A 110 12.50 1.94 -0.55
CA HIS A 110 13.34 3.14 -0.55
C HIS A 110 13.25 3.92 0.77
N ASP A 111 12.54 3.38 1.76
CA ASP A 111 12.33 4.00 3.07
C ASP A 111 11.72 5.41 2.94
N VAL A 112 10.73 5.55 2.07
CA VAL A 112 10.03 6.81 1.85
C VAL A 112 8.90 6.94 2.87
N PRO A 113 8.86 8.03 3.66
CA PRO A 113 7.75 8.24 4.58
C PRO A 113 6.47 8.59 3.85
N PRO A 114 5.28 8.36 4.47
CA PRO A 114 3.99 8.53 3.78
C PRO A 114 3.77 9.90 3.16
N GLU A 115 4.21 10.97 3.82
CA GLU A 115 4.01 12.33 3.34
C GLU A 115 4.73 12.61 2.00
N PHE A 116 5.73 11.80 1.65
CA PHE A 116 6.49 11.98 0.41
C PHE A 116 6.14 10.91 -0.64
N LEU A 117 5.16 10.05 -0.37
CA LEU A 117 4.82 8.93 -1.26
C LEU A 117 4.53 9.41 -2.69
N ASN A 118 3.62 10.36 -2.85
CA ASN A 118 3.15 10.77 -4.18
C ASN A 118 4.24 11.48 -4.98
N GLY A 119 5.06 12.29 -4.32
CA GLY A 119 6.21 12.92 -4.97
C GLY A 119 7.23 11.90 -5.45
N PHE A 120 7.52 10.91 -4.61
CA PHE A 120 8.44 9.83 -4.96
C PHE A 120 7.94 9.00 -6.14
N ILE A 121 6.66 8.62 -6.12
CA ILE A 121 6.06 7.83 -7.21
C ILE A 121 6.13 8.59 -8.53
N THR A 122 5.75 9.87 -8.50
CA THR A 122 5.76 10.71 -9.70
C THR A 122 7.16 10.82 -10.28
N ALA A 123 8.18 11.01 -9.43
CA ALA A 123 9.57 11.09 -9.87
C ALA A 123 10.10 9.76 -10.38
N SER A 124 9.58 8.64 -9.87
CA SER A 124 10.06 7.30 -10.24
C SER A 124 9.57 6.83 -11.61
N GLY A 125 8.46 7.37 -12.10
CA GLY A 125 7.95 7.07 -13.44
C GLY A 125 6.53 6.52 -13.46
N LYS A 126 6.11 6.09 -14.63
CA LYS A 126 4.77 5.51 -14.86
C LYS A 126 4.62 4.18 -14.11
N PRO A 127 3.38 3.73 -13.83
CA PRO A 127 3.16 2.46 -13.13
C PRO A 127 3.88 1.26 -13.75
N SER A 128 3.94 1.16 -15.08
CA SER A 128 4.64 0.07 -15.77
C SER A 128 6.16 0.13 -15.55
N ILE A 129 6.72 1.32 -15.46
CA ILE A 129 8.14 1.55 -15.20
C ILE A 129 8.48 1.14 -13.76
N ILE A 130 7.63 1.54 -12.80
CA ILE A 130 7.80 1.14 -11.40
C ILE A 130 7.73 -0.39 -11.24
N ALA A 131 6.77 -1.02 -11.91
CA ALA A 131 6.64 -2.48 -11.89
C ALA A 131 7.92 -3.16 -12.42
N SER A 132 8.49 -2.65 -13.51
CA SER A 132 9.75 -3.16 -14.08
C SER A 132 10.92 -2.95 -13.14
N LYS A 133 11.00 -1.79 -12.51
CA LYS A 133 12.05 -1.46 -11.54
C LYS A 133 11.99 -2.38 -10.31
N LEU A 134 10.79 -2.65 -9.81
CA LEU A 134 10.59 -3.61 -8.71
C LEU A 134 11.11 -4.98 -9.08
N LYS A 135 10.74 -5.47 -10.26
CA LYS A 135 11.14 -6.78 -10.74
C LYS A 135 12.67 -6.87 -10.89
N ALA A 136 13.30 -5.79 -11.33
CA ALA A 136 14.74 -5.72 -11.52
C ALA A 136 15.53 -5.46 -10.23
N GLY A 137 14.86 -5.13 -9.13
CA GLY A 137 15.54 -4.75 -7.89
C GLY A 137 16.25 -3.41 -7.99
N ALA A 138 15.76 -2.51 -8.86
CA ALA A 138 16.41 -1.22 -9.10
C ALA A 138 16.24 -0.27 -7.91
N ILE A 139 17.21 0.64 -7.77
CA ILE A 139 17.21 1.69 -6.75
C ILE A 139 17.21 3.04 -7.47
N GLU A 140 16.34 3.96 -7.00
CA GLU A 140 16.29 5.31 -7.58
C GLU A 140 17.61 6.05 -7.32
N PRO A 141 18.09 6.83 -8.30
CA PRO A 141 19.30 7.63 -8.14
C PRO A 141 19.19 8.55 -6.91
N GLY A 142 20.23 8.56 -6.11
CA GLY A 142 20.26 9.36 -4.87
C GLY A 142 19.74 8.64 -3.63
N PHE A 143 19.15 7.47 -3.78
CA PHE A 143 18.60 6.69 -2.66
C PHE A 143 19.50 5.55 -2.19
N GLU A 144 20.64 5.34 -2.82
CA GLU A 144 21.49 4.18 -2.56
C GLU A 144 21.89 4.05 -1.08
N ALA A 145 22.33 5.15 -0.47
CA ALA A 145 22.72 5.16 0.94
C ALA A 145 21.53 4.91 1.87
N ARG A 146 20.39 5.51 1.54
CA ARG A 146 19.15 5.35 2.32
C ARG A 146 18.65 3.91 2.27
N VAL A 147 18.63 3.30 1.10
CA VAL A 147 18.24 1.90 0.91
C VAL A 147 19.18 0.96 1.67
N ARG A 148 20.48 1.23 1.62
CA ARG A 148 21.48 0.43 2.34
C ARG A 148 21.22 0.48 3.84
N ARG A 149 20.98 1.66 4.40
CA ARG A 149 20.68 1.82 5.83
C ARG A 149 19.37 1.12 6.21
N PHE A 150 18.35 1.23 5.38
CA PHE A 150 17.06 0.59 5.61
C PHE A 150 17.18 -0.94 5.63
N ARG A 151 17.92 -1.51 4.68
CA ARG A 151 18.15 -2.96 4.62
C ARG A 151 18.95 -3.46 5.82
N ALA A 152 19.92 -2.68 6.30
CA ALA A 152 20.74 -3.03 7.45
C ALA A 152 19.92 -3.07 8.75
N LYS A 153 18.90 -2.21 8.89
CA LYS A 153 18.00 -2.17 10.06
C LYS A 153 17.00 -3.31 10.10
N ARG A 154 16.84 -4.04 9.00
CA ARG A 154 15.86 -5.12 8.87
C ARG A 154 16.59 -6.45 8.70
N PRO A 155 17.05 -7.09 9.80
CA PRO A 155 17.71 -8.38 9.70
C PRO A 155 16.76 -9.42 9.11
N ARG A 156 17.34 -10.37 8.39
CA ARG A 156 16.59 -11.47 7.75
C ARG A 156 15.88 -12.34 8.75
#